data_f9ee3404e59b47e0b06461583b3ef286
#
_entry.id   f9ee3404e59b47e0b06461583b3ef286
#
_cell.length_a   1.000
_cell.length_b   1.000
_cell.length_c   1.000
_cell.angle_alpha   90.00
_cell.angle_beta   90.00
_cell.angle_gamma   90.00
#
_symmetry.space_group_name_H-M   'P 1'
#
loop_
_entity.id
_entity.type
_entity.pdbx_description
1 polymer ?
#
loop_
_entity_poly.entity_id
_entity_poly.type
_entity_poly.pdbx_seq_one_letter_code
_entity_poly.pdbx_strand_id
1 'polypeptide(L)'
;MRGPATVRGRRVDMFNFFGRKTRLMNKYPPPTSRTIVEPFAGSAAYAVHHRRCTKRVVLIDRDETVCDLWRRLLSMTRDEILDVGIPEVGSLCSDFLVATSAARTTKDSPSTFKVTSRMREEFLRSLPRIASVVDACRHFEVLTGDYTEAPDIEADWFIDPPYQYQSGRWDRTAGGRYLHGSRELDYRRLASWCEERRGQTIVCEQRGATWLPWTHESQACNSAQRCYREVWYLRSIRGGPKVHGVSG
;
A
#
# COMPACT_ATOMS: atom_id res chain seq x y z
N MET A 1 -14.34 -22.91 29.14
CA MET A 1 -14.64 -22.48 27.75
C MET A 1 -13.35 -21.90 27.17
N ARG A 2 -12.77 -22.54 26.15
CA ARG A 2 -11.57 -22.04 25.48
C ARG A 2 -12.02 -20.99 24.44
N GLY A 3 -11.54 -19.78 24.56
CA GLY A 3 -11.80 -18.71 23.56
C GLY A 3 -11.31 -19.12 22.16
N PRO A 4 -11.88 -18.52 21.10
CA PRO A 4 -11.53 -18.88 19.73
C PRO A 4 -10.04 -18.62 19.51
N ALA A 5 -9.33 -19.66 19.06
CA ALA A 5 -7.95 -19.58 18.66
C ALA A 5 -7.77 -18.51 17.58
N THR A 6 -7.04 -17.46 17.86
CA THR A 6 -6.59 -16.47 16.87
C THR A 6 -5.72 -17.21 15.86
N VAL A 7 -6.30 -17.52 14.71
CA VAL A 7 -5.55 -17.96 13.54
C VAL A 7 -4.58 -16.83 13.22
N ARG A 8 -3.29 -17.04 13.52
CA ARG A 8 -2.21 -16.15 13.04
C ARG A 8 -2.28 -16.19 11.51
N GLY A 9 -3.01 -15.25 10.93
CA GLY A 9 -3.18 -15.15 9.50
C GLY A 9 -1.82 -15.05 8.83
N ARG A 10 -1.54 -15.94 7.86
CA ARG A 10 -0.38 -15.82 6.99
C ARG A 10 -0.39 -14.40 6.40
N ARG A 11 0.76 -13.73 6.46
CA ARG A 11 0.93 -12.41 5.83
C ARG A 11 0.52 -12.53 4.37
N VAL A 12 -0.47 -11.73 3.99
CA VAL A 12 -1.04 -11.78 2.64
C VAL A 12 -0.73 -10.45 1.97
N ASP A 13 -0.03 -10.51 0.85
CA ASP A 13 0.22 -9.40 -0.05
C ASP A 13 -0.01 -9.86 -1.49
N MET A 14 -0.46 -8.97 -2.36
CA MET A 14 -0.62 -9.28 -3.78
C MET A 14 0.76 -9.38 -4.43
N PHE A 15 1.57 -8.34 -4.31
CA PHE A 15 2.93 -8.32 -4.86
C PHE A 15 3.88 -7.51 -3.96
N ASN A 16 5.17 -7.69 -4.18
CA ASN A 16 6.17 -6.90 -3.50
C ASN A 16 6.19 -5.48 -4.06
N PHE A 17 6.04 -4.49 -3.19
CA PHE A 17 6.19 -3.08 -3.55
C PHE A 17 7.07 -2.39 -2.50
N PHE A 18 7.84 -1.39 -2.91
CA PHE A 18 8.67 -0.64 -1.98
C PHE A 18 7.78 0.08 -0.96
N GLY A 19 8.18 0.10 0.30
CA GLY A 19 7.37 0.73 1.37
C GLY A 19 6.15 -0.05 1.85
N ARG A 20 5.85 -1.24 1.27
CA ARG A 20 4.65 -2.02 1.64
C ARG A 20 4.49 -2.24 3.15
N LYS A 21 3.28 -2.09 3.64
CA LYS A 21 2.93 -2.14 5.06
C LYS A 21 2.57 -3.52 5.61
N THR A 22 2.72 -4.61 4.85
CA THR A 22 2.27 -5.97 5.22
C THR A 22 2.73 -6.42 6.62
N ARG A 23 3.86 -5.91 7.11
CA ARG A 23 4.37 -6.23 8.45
C ARG A 23 3.70 -5.45 9.57
N LEU A 24 3.05 -4.35 9.24
CA LEU A 24 2.42 -3.43 10.18
C LEU A 24 0.90 -3.56 10.22
N MET A 25 0.29 -4.38 9.34
CA MET A 25 -1.16 -4.48 9.22
C MET A 25 -1.88 -4.72 10.55
N ASN A 26 -1.31 -5.53 11.44
CA ASN A 26 -1.88 -5.78 12.77
C ASN A 26 -1.67 -4.61 13.78
N LYS A 27 -1.01 -3.53 13.36
CA LYS A 27 -0.80 -2.34 14.17
C LYS A 27 -1.83 -1.25 13.88
N TYR A 28 -2.38 -1.28 12.67
CA TYR A 28 -3.43 -0.34 12.28
C TYR A 28 -4.79 -0.83 12.75
N PRO A 29 -5.71 0.09 13.07
CA PRO A 29 -7.08 -0.30 13.38
C PRO A 29 -7.74 -0.98 12.18
N PRO A 30 -8.66 -1.94 12.42
CA PRO A 30 -9.44 -2.54 11.34
C PRO A 30 -10.38 -1.49 10.72
N PRO A 31 -10.87 -1.73 9.49
CA PRO A 31 -11.84 -0.84 8.87
C PRO A 31 -13.14 -0.81 9.67
N THR A 32 -13.74 0.36 9.73
CA THR A 32 -15.01 0.62 10.42
C THR A 32 -16.20 0.59 9.46
N SER A 33 -15.93 0.66 8.16
CA SER A 33 -16.92 0.56 7.10
C SER A 33 -16.64 -0.62 6.18
N ARG A 34 -17.45 -0.80 5.15
CA ARG A 34 -17.23 -1.83 4.11
C ARG A 34 -16.60 -1.25 2.84
N THR A 35 -16.21 0.00 2.87
CA THR A 35 -15.56 0.70 1.77
C THR A 35 -14.17 1.15 2.21
N ILE A 36 -13.15 0.81 1.45
CA ILE A 36 -11.76 1.26 1.65
C ILE A 36 -11.32 2.07 0.44
N VAL A 37 -10.58 3.15 0.67
CA VAL A 37 -9.90 3.92 -0.36
C VAL A 37 -8.42 4.03 -0.03
N GLU A 38 -7.56 3.62 -0.96
CA GLU A 38 -6.10 3.79 -0.89
C GLU A 38 -5.64 4.71 -2.03
N PRO A 39 -5.43 6.02 -1.78
CA PRO A 39 -5.09 7.01 -2.82
C PRO A 39 -3.58 7.04 -3.18
N PHE A 40 -2.80 6.19 -2.57
CA PHE A 40 -1.40 5.87 -2.89
C PHE A 40 -1.26 4.35 -2.83
N ALA A 41 -1.93 3.68 -3.76
CA ALA A 41 -2.26 2.26 -3.61
C ALA A 41 -1.02 1.34 -3.56
N GLY A 42 -0.03 1.55 -4.43
CA GLY A 42 1.10 0.63 -4.53
C GLY A 42 0.63 -0.83 -4.55
N SER A 43 1.04 -1.64 -3.56
CA SER A 43 0.56 -3.03 -3.41
C SER A 43 -0.73 -3.17 -2.59
N ALA A 44 -1.38 -2.10 -2.22
CA ALA A 44 -2.64 -2.02 -1.48
C ALA A 44 -2.70 -2.95 -0.25
N ALA A 45 -1.68 -2.85 0.59
CA ALA A 45 -1.49 -3.82 1.67
C ALA A 45 -2.64 -3.83 2.68
N TYR A 46 -3.26 -2.68 2.98
CA TYR A 46 -4.37 -2.58 3.91
C TYR A 46 -5.66 -3.16 3.31
N ALA A 47 -6.01 -2.77 2.09
CA ALA A 47 -7.17 -3.30 1.39
C ALA A 47 -7.06 -4.82 1.15
N VAL A 48 -5.89 -5.31 0.71
CA VAL A 48 -5.64 -6.75 0.55
C VAL A 48 -5.75 -7.49 1.88
N HIS A 49 -5.28 -6.92 2.98
CA HIS A 49 -5.44 -7.52 4.31
C HIS A 49 -6.91 -7.67 4.69
N HIS A 50 -7.72 -6.66 4.42
CA HIS A 50 -9.14 -6.59 4.79
C HIS A 50 -10.12 -7.00 3.67
N ARG A 51 -9.65 -7.52 2.55
CA ARG A 51 -10.41 -7.83 1.32
C ARG A 51 -11.68 -8.66 1.52
N ARG A 52 -11.74 -9.47 2.59
CA ARG A 52 -12.90 -10.35 2.87
C ARG A 52 -14.02 -9.68 3.65
N CYS A 53 -13.74 -8.54 4.29
CA CYS A 53 -14.73 -7.78 5.05
C CYS A 53 -15.19 -6.50 4.34
N THR A 54 -14.66 -6.22 3.15
CA THR A 54 -15.03 -5.07 2.32
C THR A 54 -16.02 -5.46 1.23
N LYS A 55 -16.83 -4.49 0.79
CA LYS A 55 -17.72 -4.60 -0.38
C LYS A 55 -17.24 -3.75 -1.55
N ARG A 56 -16.52 -2.68 -1.26
CA ARG A 56 -15.96 -1.77 -2.23
C ARG A 56 -14.56 -1.38 -1.82
N VAL A 57 -13.63 -1.42 -2.74
CA VAL A 57 -12.27 -0.91 -2.56
C VAL A 57 -11.92 -0.07 -3.77
N VAL A 58 -11.42 1.14 -3.53
CA VAL A 58 -10.94 2.03 -4.59
C VAL A 58 -9.44 2.24 -4.40
N LEU A 59 -8.67 1.76 -5.35
CA LEU A 59 -7.23 1.92 -5.42
C LEU A 59 -6.92 3.05 -6.40
N ILE A 60 -6.10 4.00 -5.99
CA ILE A 60 -5.65 5.10 -6.84
C ILE A 60 -4.14 5.17 -6.78
N ASP A 61 -3.50 5.25 -7.93
CA ASP A 61 -2.06 5.46 -8.02
C ASP A 61 -1.72 6.32 -9.23
N ARG A 62 -0.70 7.17 -9.11
CA ARG A 62 -0.19 7.97 -10.23
C ARG A 62 0.66 7.15 -11.20
N ASP A 63 1.22 6.05 -10.72
CA ASP A 63 2.02 5.15 -11.53
C ASP A 63 1.12 4.21 -12.35
N GLU A 64 0.94 4.53 -13.62
CA GLU A 64 0.12 3.75 -14.55
C GLU A 64 0.53 2.28 -14.59
N THR A 65 1.85 1.98 -14.47
CA THR A 65 2.33 0.59 -14.46
C THR A 65 1.79 -0.19 -13.26
N VAL A 66 1.65 0.47 -12.11
CA VAL A 66 1.06 -0.13 -10.90
C VAL A 66 -0.43 -0.40 -11.14
N CYS A 67 -1.13 0.58 -11.70
CA CYS A 67 -2.56 0.45 -12.02
C CYS A 67 -2.83 -0.64 -13.04
N ASP A 68 -2.03 -0.72 -14.10
CA ASP A 68 -2.18 -1.74 -15.14
C ASP A 68 -1.86 -3.13 -14.62
N LEU A 69 -0.86 -3.27 -13.74
CA LEU A 69 -0.60 -4.53 -13.05
C LEU A 69 -1.83 -4.96 -12.23
N TRP A 70 -2.44 -4.05 -11.48
CA TRP A 70 -3.65 -4.34 -10.72
C TRP A 70 -4.81 -4.76 -11.63
N ARG A 71 -5.12 -3.98 -12.68
CA ARG A 71 -6.20 -4.28 -13.63
C ARG A 71 -6.02 -5.64 -14.27
N ARG A 72 -4.77 -5.94 -14.70
CA ARG A 72 -4.44 -7.24 -15.31
C ARG A 72 -4.62 -8.39 -14.32
N LEU A 73 -4.10 -8.28 -13.09
CA LEU A 73 -4.29 -9.32 -12.06
C LEU A 73 -5.77 -9.54 -11.73
N LEU A 74 -6.55 -8.46 -11.65
CA LEU A 74 -7.98 -8.53 -11.37
C LEU A 74 -8.80 -9.11 -12.55
N SER A 75 -8.34 -9.03 -13.79
CA SER A 75 -9.01 -9.61 -14.96
C SER A 75 -8.70 -11.10 -15.18
N MET A 76 -7.56 -11.60 -14.69
CA MET A 76 -7.13 -12.99 -14.89
C MET A 76 -7.83 -13.94 -13.91
N THR A 77 -8.15 -15.12 -14.37
CA THR A 77 -8.57 -16.23 -13.51
C THR A 77 -7.39 -16.75 -12.70
N ARG A 78 -7.70 -17.54 -11.66
CA ARG A 78 -6.69 -18.20 -10.85
C ARG A 78 -5.76 -19.09 -11.68
N ASP A 79 -6.33 -19.84 -12.61
CA ASP A 79 -5.58 -20.79 -13.44
C ASP A 79 -4.70 -20.05 -14.45
N GLU A 80 -5.20 -19.00 -15.07
CA GLU A 80 -4.39 -18.12 -15.93
C GLU A 80 -3.20 -17.50 -15.18
N ILE A 81 -3.36 -17.12 -13.91
CA ILE A 81 -2.25 -16.62 -13.09
C ILE A 81 -1.21 -17.71 -12.83
N LEU A 82 -1.65 -18.93 -12.56
CA LEU A 82 -0.75 -20.06 -12.30
C LEU A 82 -0.01 -20.52 -13.56
N ASP A 83 -0.63 -20.35 -14.72
CA ASP A 83 -0.09 -20.76 -16.03
C ASP A 83 0.75 -19.66 -16.71
N VAL A 84 0.97 -18.54 -16.06
CA VAL A 84 1.84 -17.46 -16.58
C VAL A 84 3.26 -18.00 -16.76
N GLY A 85 3.65 -18.25 -18.00
CA GLY A 85 4.97 -18.70 -18.38
C GLY A 85 6.08 -17.65 -18.19
N ILE A 86 7.27 -17.96 -18.69
CA ILE A 86 8.41 -17.03 -18.73
C ILE A 86 8.05 -15.87 -19.66
N PRO A 87 8.20 -14.63 -19.22
CA PRO A 87 7.57 -13.50 -19.87
C PRO A 87 8.38 -12.92 -21.02
N GLU A 88 7.67 -12.60 -22.06
CA GLU A 88 8.10 -11.65 -23.08
C GLU A 88 7.88 -10.19 -22.62
N VAL A 89 8.55 -9.25 -23.28
CA VAL A 89 8.34 -7.80 -23.04
C VAL A 89 6.86 -7.46 -23.26
N GLY A 90 6.25 -6.75 -22.31
CA GLY A 90 4.81 -6.43 -22.33
C GLY A 90 3.91 -7.52 -21.71
N SER A 91 4.48 -8.57 -21.15
CA SER A 91 3.74 -9.60 -20.40
C SER A 91 3.47 -9.17 -18.95
N LEU A 92 2.55 -9.89 -18.28
CA LEU A 92 2.27 -9.69 -16.84
C LEU A 92 3.54 -9.69 -15.99
N CYS A 93 4.52 -10.52 -16.31
CA CYS A 93 5.76 -10.55 -15.55
C CYS A 93 6.60 -9.30 -15.77
N SER A 94 6.66 -8.77 -16.99
CA SER A 94 7.33 -7.50 -17.26
C SER A 94 6.75 -6.40 -16.41
N ASP A 95 5.42 -6.24 -16.43
CA ASP A 95 4.72 -5.22 -15.64
C ASP A 95 4.91 -5.46 -14.13
N PHE A 96 4.81 -6.71 -13.68
CA PHE A 96 5.07 -7.08 -12.29
C PHE A 96 6.49 -6.72 -11.86
N LEU A 97 7.49 -7.06 -12.67
CA LEU A 97 8.89 -6.81 -12.33
C LEU A 97 9.21 -5.31 -12.36
N VAL A 98 8.63 -4.57 -13.30
CA VAL A 98 8.75 -3.11 -13.35
C VAL A 98 8.07 -2.48 -12.13
N ALA A 99 6.85 -2.83 -11.82
CA ALA A 99 6.11 -2.28 -10.68
C ALA A 99 6.76 -2.63 -9.32
N THR A 100 7.36 -3.81 -9.20
CA THR A 100 7.92 -4.29 -7.93
C THR A 100 9.40 -3.95 -7.73
N SER A 101 10.08 -3.40 -8.75
CA SER A 101 11.48 -3.02 -8.61
C SER A 101 11.64 -1.86 -7.64
N ALA A 102 12.47 -2.07 -6.62
CA ALA A 102 12.73 -1.06 -5.57
C ALA A 102 13.58 0.13 -6.05
N ALA A 103 14.05 0.12 -7.29
CA ALA A 103 14.99 1.10 -7.83
C ALA A 103 14.38 1.89 -9.01
N ARG A 104 13.06 2.01 -9.06
CA ARG A 104 12.41 2.82 -10.10
C ARG A 104 12.75 4.30 -9.88
N THR A 105 13.76 4.74 -10.59
CA THR A 105 14.05 6.15 -10.75
C THR A 105 13.43 6.63 -12.06
N THR A 106 13.19 7.91 -12.21
CA THR A 106 12.74 8.56 -13.44
C THR A 106 13.63 8.25 -14.67
N LYS A 107 14.74 7.57 -14.46
CA LYS A 107 15.72 7.18 -15.49
C LYS A 107 15.50 5.77 -16.05
N ASP A 108 14.76 4.94 -15.32
CA ASP A 108 14.53 3.55 -15.74
C ASP A 108 13.21 3.47 -16.52
N SER A 109 13.31 3.67 -17.83
CA SER A 109 12.22 3.31 -18.74
C SER A 109 11.98 1.79 -18.67
N PRO A 110 10.72 1.30 -18.81
CA PRO A 110 10.44 -0.13 -18.96
C PRO A 110 11.30 -0.82 -20.01
N SER A 111 11.70 -0.11 -21.07
CA SER A 111 12.56 -0.61 -22.13
C SER A 111 14.04 -0.80 -21.74
N THR A 112 14.51 -0.16 -20.67
CA THR A 112 15.89 -0.25 -20.17
C THR A 112 16.03 -1.14 -18.97
N PHE A 113 14.90 -1.62 -18.40
CA PHE A 113 14.90 -2.46 -17.22
C PHE A 113 15.39 -3.87 -17.52
N LYS A 114 16.56 -4.24 -16.97
CA LYS A 114 17.14 -5.57 -17.15
C LYS A 114 16.55 -6.55 -16.13
N VAL A 115 15.72 -7.46 -16.60
CA VAL A 115 15.16 -8.55 -15.79
C VAL A 115 16.24 -9.60 -15.53
N THR A 116 16.62 -9.82 -14.28
CA THR A 116 17.55 -10.85 -13.87
C THR A 116 16.86 -12.20 -13.68
N SER A 117 17.61 -13.32 -13.81
CA SER A 117 17.08 -14.67 -13.54
C SER A 117 16.46 -14.77 -12.13
N ARG A 118 17.09 -14.16 -11.12
CA ARG A 118 16.58 -14.13 -9.75
C ARG A 118 15.22 -13.44 -9.65
N MET A 119 15.01 -12.33 -10.34
CA MET A 119 13.73 -11.60 -10.35
C MET A 119 12.62 -12.44 -10.98
N ARG A 120 12.93 -13.16 -12.06
CA ARG A 120 11.99 -14.10 -12.69
C ARG A 120 11.58 -15.22 -11.74
N GLU A 121 12.55 -15.83 -11.05
CA GLU A 121 12.26 -16.86 -10.05
C GLU A 121 11.41 -16.34 -8.88
N GLU A 122 11.67 -15.13 -8.40
CA GLU A 122 10.86 -14.49 -7.34
C GLU A 122 9.43 -14.23 -7.82
N PHE A 123 9.26 -13.83 -9.07
CA PHE A 123 7.95 -13.70 -9.69
C PHE A 123 7.22 -15.04 -9.73
N LEU A 124 7.80 -16.07 -10.34
CA LEU A 124 7.18 -17.40 -10.45
C LEU A 124 6.80 -17.96 -9.07
N ARG A 125 7.67 -17.80 -8.07
CA ARG A 125 7.38 -18.20 -6.68
C ARG A 125 6.23 -17.42 -6.05
N SER A 126 5.90 -16.25 -6.56
CA SER A 126 4.80 -15.41 -6.04
C SER A 126 3.44 -15.81 -6.62
N LEU A 127 3.38 -16.44 -7.78
CA LEU A 127 2.13 -16.75 -8.50
C LEU A 127 1.12 -17.56 -7.68
N PRO A 128 1.49 -18.64 -6.97
CA PRO A 128 0.51 -19.37 -6.14
C PRO A 128 -0.13 -18.51 -5.05
N ARG A 129 0.64 -17.60 -4.49
CA ARG A 129 0.14 -16.65 -3.49
C ARG A 129 -0.81 -15.64 -4.12
N ILE A 130 -0.45 -15.04 -5.24
CA ILE A 130 -1.28 -14.09 -6.00
C ILE A 130 -2.60 -14.77 -6.37
N ALA A 131 -2.53 -15.96 -6.99
CA ALA A 131 -3.70 -16.74 -7.38
C ALA A 131 -4.63 -17.09 -6.20
N SER A 132 -4.08 -17.26 -4.99
CA SER A 132 -4.88 -17.54 -3.79
C SER A 132 -5.62 -16.31 -3.22
N VAL A 133 -5.27 -15.12 -3.66
CA VAL A 133 -5.74 -13.85 -3.10
C VAL A 133 -6.66 -13.12 -4.05
N VAL A 134 -6.39 -13.22 -5.35
CA VAL A 134 -7.01 -12.39 -6.38
C VAL A 134 -8.53 -12.48 -6.39
N ASP A 135 -9.11 -13.68 -6.22
CA ASP A 135 -10.55 -13.86 -6.25
C ASP A 135 -11.28 -13.06 -5.16
N ALA A 136 -10.66 -12.94 -4.00
CA ALA A 136 -11.20 -12.12 -2.91
C ALA A 136 -10.98 -10.61 -3.12
N CYS A 137 -10.30 -10.20 -4.19
CA CYS A 137 -10.06 -8.81 -4.56
C CYS A 137 -10.82 -8.37 -5.82
N ARG A 138 -11.67 -9.22 -6.43
CA ARG A 138 -12.39 -8.92 -7.68
C ARG A 138 -13.27 -7.66 -7.62
N HIS A 139 -13.67 -7.25 -6.44
CA HIS A 139 -14.46 -6.04 -6.19
C HIS A 139 -13.61 -4.76 -6.06
N PHE A 140 -12.31 -4.84 -6.32
CA PHE A 140 -11.42 -3.69 -6.28
C PHE A 140 -11.54 -2.89 -7.57
N GLU A 141 -11.76 -1.59 -7.44
CA GLU A 141 -11.75 -0.60 -8.52
C GLU A 141 -10.36 0.02 -8.59
N VAL A 142 -9.80 0.22 -9.79
CA VAL A 142 -8.45 0.77 -9.97
C VAL A 142 -8.50 2.00 -10.86
N LEU A 143 -8.07 3.12 -10.33
CA LEU A 143 -8.00 4.40 -11.00
C LEU A 143 -6.53 4.82 -11.15
N THR A 144 -6.14 5.28 -12.33
CA THR A 144 -4.87 5.98 -12.53
C THR A 144 -5.10 7.46 -12.33
N GLY A 145 -4.37 8.07 -11.38
CA GLY A 145 -4.55 9.49 -11.12
C GLY A 145 -3.91 9.94 -9.80
N ASP A 146 -4.09 11.20 -9.51
CA ASP A 146 -3.64 11.83 -8.28
C ASP A 146 -4.61 11.53 -7.12
N TYR A 147 -4.13 11.60 -5.88
CA TYR A 147 -4.95 11.42 -4.68
C TYR A 147 -6.16 12.37 -4.63
N THR A 148 -6.06 13.54 -5.26
CA THR A 148 -7.14 14.52 -5.34
C THR A 148 -8.30 14.09 -6.22
N GLU A 149 -8.09 13.08 -7.08
CA GLU A 149 -9.12 12.49 -7.94
C GLU A 149 -9.90 11.37 -7.24
N ALA A 150 -9.57 11.10 -5.98
CA ALA A 150 -10.31 10.13 -5.18
C ALA A 150 -11.78 10.56 -5.01
N PRO A 151 -12.74 9.61 -5.09
CA PRO A 151 -14.15 9.92 -4.95
C PRO A 151 -14.46 10.52 -3.58
N ASP A 152 -15.31 11.56 -3.53
CA ASP A 152 -15.77 12.16 -2.27
C ASP A 152 -16.86 11.30 -1.63
N ILE A 153 -16.47 10.24 -0.97
CA ILE A 153 -17.34 9.26 -0.31
C ILE A 153 -16.95 9.06 1.15
N GLU A 154 -17.85 8.53 1.94
CA GLU A 154 -17.54 8.03 3.28
C GLU A 154 -16.89 6.64 3.16
N ALA A 155 -15.67 6.52 3.71
CA ALA A 155 -14.85 5.31 3.61
C ALA A 155 -13.82 5.21 4.74
N ASP A 156 -13.21 4.05 4.87
CA ASP A 156 -11.94 3.92 5.58
C ASP A 156 -10.81 4.28 4.61
N TRP A 157 -10.07 5.33 4.93
CA TRP A 157 -8.99 5.87 4.13
C TRP A 157 -7.65 5.38 4.66
N PHE A 158 -6.89 4.68 3.82
CA PHE A 158 -5.52 4.29 4.13
C PHE A 158 -4.56 5.03 3.20
N ILE A 159 -3.85 6.01 3.74
CA ILE A 159 -3.08 7.01 3.00
C ILE A 159 -1.60 6.81 3.31
N ASP A 160 -0.87 6.22 2.38
CA ASP A 160 0.56 5.88 2.50
C ASP A 160 1.37 6.57 1.39
N PRO A 161 1.53 7.90 1.47
CA PRO A 161 2.22 8.67 0.44
C PRO A 161 3.73 8.37 0.41
N PRO A 162 4.46 8.75 -0.64
CA PRO A 162 5.90 8.87 -0.57
C PRO A 162 6.28 9.74 0.63
N TYR A 163 7.15 9.23 1.51
CA TYR A 163 7.45 9.88 2.78
C TYR A 163 8.20 11.20 2.61
N GLN A 164 7.88 12.17 3.48
CA GLN A 164 8.45 13.51 3.45
C GLN A 164 9.97 13.45 3.47
N TYR A 165 10.60 14.19 2.54
CA TYR A 165 12.04 14.37 2.52
C TYR A 165 12.52 15.10 3.79
N GLN A 166 13.50 14.52 4.47
CA GLN A 166 14.15 15.13 5.62
C GLN A 166 15.58 15.53 5.23
N SER A 167 15.95 16.79 5.45
CA SER A 167 17.28 17.31 5.16
C SER A 167 18.38 16.48 5.86
N GLY A 168 19.46 16.15 5.12
CA GLY A 168 20.57 15.34 5.64
C GLY A 168 20.46 13.84 5.48
N ARG A 169 19.31 13.31 5.07
CA ARG A 169 19.14 11.90 4.65
C ARG A 169 18.84 11.86 3.16
N TRP A 170 19.85 11.57 2.40
CA TRP A 170 19.78 11.46 0.95
C TRP A 170 18.78 10.40 0.45
N ASP A 171 18.21 10.64 -0.70
CA ASP A 171 17.38 9.91 -1.65
C ASP A 171 17.35 8.36 -1.62
N ARG A 172 18.10 7.74 -0.77
CA ARG A 172 18.08 6.30 -0.52
C ARG A 172 17.02 5.90 0.51
N THR A 173 16.37 6.89 1.12
CA THR A 173 15.26 6.66 2.05
C THR A 173 13.93 6.88 1.33
N ALA A 174 12.95 6.17 1.77
CA ALA A 174 11.63 5.86 1.23
C ALA A 174 11.04 6.78 0.13
N GLY A 175 10.96 8.08 0.34
CA GLY A 175 10.20 8.96 -0.56
C GLY A 175 10.87 9.30 -1.90
N GLY A 176 12.20 9.14 -2.04
CA GLY A 176 12.95 9.50 -3.25
C GLY A 176 13.09 8.37 -4.27
N ARG A 177 12.52 7.18 -3.99
CA ARG A 177 12.67 6.00 -4.86
C ARG A 177 11.46 5.71 -5.73
N TYR A 178 10.39 6.44 -5.55
CA TYR A 178 9.20 6.29 -6.37
C TYR A 178 9.34 7.08 -7.67
N LEU A 179 8.64 6.65 -8.71
CA LEU A 179 8.54 7.39 -9.96
C LEU A 179 7.96 8.78 -9.70
N HIS A 180 6.90 8.86 -8.90
CA HIS A 180 6.31 10.08 -8.36
C HIS A 180 6.69 10.21 -6.89
N GLY A 181 7.84 10.84 -6.64
CA GLY A 181 8.45 10.88 -5.32
C GLY A 181 7.97 12.03 -4.44
N SER A 182 8.51 12.07 -3.23
CA SER A 182 8.18 13.06 -2.20
C SER A 182 8.40 14.52 -2.61
N ARG A 183 9.22 14.79 -3.62
CA ARG A 183 9.47 16.15 -4.11
C ARG A 183 8.30 16.72 -4.92
N GLU A 184 7.42 15.88 -5.41
CA GLU A 184 6.25 16.26 -6.19
C GLU A 184 5.01 16.49 -5.33
N LEU A 185 5.09 16.17 -4.03
CA LEU A 185 3.97 16.31 -3.10
C LEU A 185 4.02 17.62 -2.32
N ASP A 186 2.93 18.36 -2.36
CA ASP A 186 2.64 19.43 -1.40
C ASP A 186 2.02 18.82 -0.14
N TYR A 187 2.86 18.58 0.88
CA TYR A 187 2.42 17.98 2.13
C TYR A 187 1.44 18.83 2.93
N ARG A 188 1.46 20.16 2.76
CA ARG A 188 0.46 21.03 3.40
C ARG A 188 -0.91 20.81 2.78
N ARG A 189 -0.97 20.78 1.45
CA ARG A 189 -2.20 20.48 0.72
C ARG A 189 -2.69 19.07 1.03
N LEU A 190 -1.79 18.09 1.08
CA LEU A 190 -2.13 16.71 1.44
C LEU A 190 -2.69 16.62 2.87
N ALA A 191 -2.12 17.34 3.84
CA ALA A 191 -2.64 17.39 5.21
C ALA A 191 -4.09 17.87 5.25
N SER A 192 -4.36 19.03 4.65
CA SER A 192 -5.73 19.57 4.57
C SER A 192 -6.68 18.58 3.89
N TRP A 193 -6.25 17.98 2.79
CA TRP A 193 -7.05 16.98 2.10
C TRP A 193 -7.34 15.75 2.99
N CYS A 194 -6.38 15.25 3.75
CA CYS A 194 -6.58 14.15 4.71
C CYS A 194 -7.60 14.50 5.79
N GLU A 195 -7.58 15.75 6.28
CA GLU A 195 -8.49 16.23 7.33
C GLU A 195 -9.93 16.37 6.84
N GLU A 196 -10.15 16.55 5.55
CA GLU A 196 -11.47 16.65 4.94
C GLU A 196 -12.14 15.29 4.69
N ARG A 197 -11.39 14.20 4.73
CA ARG A 197 -11.94 12.86 4.39
C ARG A 197 -13.04 12.44 5.35
N ARG A 198 -14.12 11.87 4.83
CA ARG A 198 -15.23 11.33 5.64
C ARG A 198 -14.97 9.88 5.96
N GLY A 199 -15.05 9.54 7.25
CA GLY A 199 -14.79 8.20 7.77
C GLY A 199 -13.45 8.08 8.50
N GLN A 200 -13.05 6.86 8.82
CA GLN A 200 -11.76 6.60 9.45
C GLN A 200 -10.63 6.92 8.49
N THR A 201 -9.68 7.73 8.93
CA THR A 201 -8.53 8.12 8.12
C THR A 201 -7.24 7.73 8.83
N ILE A 202 -6.46 6.86 8.19
CA ILE A 202 -5.15 6.41 8.65
C ILE A 202 -4.12 6.97 7.67
N VAL A 203 -3.16 7.77 8.16
CA VAL A 203 -2.09 8.33 7.34
C VAL A 203 -0.75 7.86 7.84
N CYS A 204 0.06 7.27 6.99
CA CYS A 204 1.37 6.71 7.32
C CYS A 204 2.51 7.68 6.95
N GLU A 205 3.56 7.70 7.78
CA GLU A 205 4.76 8.51 7.48
C GLU A 205 5.98 7.98 8.26
N GLN A 206 7.17 8.40 7.88
CA GLN A 206 8.36 8.14 8.66
C GLN A 206 8.46 9.06 9.89
N ARG A 207 9.09 8.57 10.94
CA ARG A 207 9.36 9.38 12.13
C ARG A 207 10.14 10.65 11.79
N GLY A 208 9.69 11.78 12.31
CA GLY A 208 10.29 13.10 12.13
C GLY A 208 9.63 13.96 11.06
N ALA A 209 8.63 13.45 10.36
CA ALA A 209 7.76 14.28 9.52
C ALA A 209 6.94 15.24 10.39
N THR A 210 6.60 16.42 9.85
CA THR A 210 5.99 17.52 10.62
C THR A 210 4.67 18.04 10.03
N TRP A 211 4.16 17.40 8.98
CA TRP A 211 3.02 17.91 8.23
C TRP A 211 1.64 17.49 8.77
N LEU A 212 1.60 16.52 9.72
CA LEU A 212 0.41 16.15 10.49
C LEU A 212 0.76 15.96 11.97
N PRO A 213 -0.21 16.08 12.89
CA PRO A 213 -0.03 15.78 14.31
C PRO A 213 -0.08 14.26 14.55
N TRP A 214 1.05 13.58 14.38
CA TRP A 214 1.15 12.13 14.49
C TRP A 214 0.70 11.63 15.86
N THR A 215 -0.19 10.64 15.88
CA THR A 215 -0.83 10.14 17.10
C THR A 215 -0.28 8.80 17.56
N HIS A 216 0.39 8.06 16.67
CA HIS A 216 0.90 6.72 16.95
C HIS A 216 2.30 6.53 16.37
N GLU A 217 3.05 5.62 16.98
CA GLU A 217 4.35 5.17 16.47
C GLU A 217 4.38 3.64 16.45
N SER A 218 4.93 3.07 15.40
CA SER A 218 5.13 1.63 15.24
C SER A 218 6.54 1.35 14.76
N GLN A 219 7.12 0.25 15.23
CA GLN A 219 8.41 -0.22 14.76
C GLN A 219 8.23 -1.46 13.90
N ALA A 220 8.87 -1.48 12.75
CA ALA A 220 8.98 -2.65 11.90
C ALA A 220 10.45 -2.95 11.60
N CYS A 221 10.80 -4.23 11.60
CA CYS A 221 12.13 -4.69 11.25
C CYS A 221 12.07 -5.57 10.00
N ASN A 222 13.04 -5.43 9.12
CA ASN A 222 13.17 -6.30 7.95
C ASN A 222 13.89 -7.62 8.31
N SER A 223 14.03 -8.53 7.33
CA SER A 223 14.73 -9.81 7.52
C SER A 223 16.22 -9.66 7.86
N ALA A 224 16.83 -8.52 7.54
CA ALA A 224 18.20 -8.18 7.89
C ALA A 224 18.29 -7.45 9.26
N GLN A 225 17.26 -7.54 10.10
CA GLN A 225 17.15 -6.87 11.40
C GLN A 225 17.31 -5.35 11.39
N ARG A 226 17.20 -4.72 10.20
CA ARG A 226 17.14 -3.26 10.10
C ARG A 226 15.74 -2.81 10.49
N CYS A 227 15.66 -2.09 11.61
CA CYS A 227 14.40 -1.57 12.12
C CYS A 227 14.21 -0.13 11.64
N TYR A 228 12.99 0.19 11.27
CA TYR A 228 12.57 1.56 10.98
C TYR A 228 11.35 1.89 11.84
N ARG A 229 11.21 3.16 12.14
CA ARG A 229 10.08 3.67 12.91
C ARG A 229 9.16 4.42 11.96
N GLU A 230 7.92 4.03 12.01
CA GLU A 230 6.84 4.64 11.29
C GLU A 230 5.92 5.34 12.27
N VAL A 231 5.50 6.54 11.93
CA VAL A 231 4.45 7.24 12.64
C VAL A 231 3.18 7.19 11.82
N TRP A 232 2.04 7.25 12.48
CA TRP A 232 0.78 7.34 11.76
C TRP A 232 -0.23 8.20 12.52
N TYR A 233 -1.06 8.87 11.75
CA TYR A 233 -2.16 9.70 12.21
C TYR A 233 -3.45 8.91 12.09
N LEU A 234 -4.27 8.95 13.12
CA LEU A 234 -5.60 8.36 13.11
C LEU A 234 -6.63 9.45 13.39
N ARG A 235 -7.54 9.62 12.46
CA ARG A 235 -8.79 10.32 12.68
C ARG A 235 -9.94 9.32 12.59
N SER A 236 -10.58 9.07 13.72
CA SER A 236 -11.80 8.27 13.78
C SER A 236 -13.03 9.15 13.60
N ILE A 237 -14.13 8.58 13.16
CA ILE A 237 -15.44 9.26 13.12
C ILE A 237 -15.77 9.70 14.56
N ARG A 238 -16.09 10.97 14.75
CA ARG A 238 -16.54 11.46 16.06
C ARG A 238 -17.83 10.74 16.46
N GLY A 239 -17.74 9.82 17.42
CA GLY A 239 -18.88 9.05 17.94
C GLY A 239 -18.50 7.94 18.91
N GLY A 240 -17.19 7.66 19.13
CA GLY A 240 -16.73 6.73 20.15
C GLY A 240 -16.50 7.43 21.51
N PRO A 241 -16.61 6.72 22.65
CA PRO A 241 -16.51 7.30 23.98
C PRO A 241 -15.15 7.98 24.19
N LYS A 242 -15.18 9.19 24.73
CA LYS A 242 -13.98 9.90 25.20
C LYS A 242 -13.29 9.02 26.24
N VAL A 243 -12.12 8.52 25.94
CA VAL A 243 -11.26 7.95 26.96
C VAL A 243 -10.81 9.10 27.83
N HIS A 244 -11.42 9.21 29.01
CA HIS A 244 -11.00 10.15 30.04
C HIS A 244 -9.56 9.78 30.44
N GLY A 245 -8.64 10.74 30.27
CA GLY A 245 -7.28 10.61 30.77
C GLY A 245 -7.28 10.29 32.25
N VAL A 246 -6.58 9.26 32.63
CA VAL A 246 -6.22 9.00 34.02
C VAL A 246 -5.11 9.98 34.36
N SER A 247 -5.48 11.02 35.10
CA SER A 247 -4.53 11.83 35.85
C SER A 247 -4.12 11.03 37.08
N GLY A 248 -2.85 10.81 37.29
CA GLY A 248 -2.25 10.14 38.43
C GLY A 248 -0.75 10.05 38.23
#